data_ccce6d259aac46cae25d281b99a7a382
#
_entry.id   ccce6d259aac46cae25d281b99a7a382
#
_cell.length_a   1.000
_cell.length_b   1.000
_cell.length_c   1.000
_cell.angle_alpha   90.00
_cell.angle_beta   90.00
_cell.angle_gamma   90.00
#
_symmetry.space_group_name_H-M   'P 1'
#
loop_
_entity.id
_entity.type
_entity.pdbx_description
1 polymer ?
#
loop_
_entity_poly.entity_id
_entity_poly.type
_entity_poly.pdbx_seq_one_letter_code
_entity_poly.pdbx_strand_id
1 'polypeptide(L)'
;MKLNIMKLLLVITLLIITYQSGNTGPRGRLGTSAAPELLIPVGSVGTSLQGSNISYVSGIDAMFWNPAGLSQINTNTGEAIFSHMNYIADINMQYVAGVVKIGNLGVVGASLRSLNMGEELVTSEFYPEGTGETFSPTYLVLNMSFARAMTDKIHFGTNVKLISEKIGEVSATGFAFDFGLQYVAGKSGLRFGIVLKNLGSSMRFDGPGLDAKFVENGQEVIRRVTLQEFELPTNLEIGLSYSATFAKSNHVTLSSAFLNSSYSSDEYRFGLQYDYNSMLFFRGAVNILPDKEENESLFGPTFGAGLKYPFGNVTLGFDYAYRILNDEGFDATNQFFTLLVGF
;
A
#
# COMPACT_ATOMS: atom_id res chain seq x y z
N MET A 1 -26.27 15.46 20.56
CA MET A 1 -26.22 14.01 20.47
C MET A 1 -27.06 13.44 19.31
N LYS A 2 -28.36 13.79 19.16
CA LYS A 2 -29.22 13.28 18.06
C LYS A 2 -28.72 13.57 16.63
N LEU A 3 -28.15 14.76 16.38
CA LEU A 3 -27.64 15.14 15.04
C LEU A 3 -26.42 14.31 14.60
N ASN A 4 -25.59 13.88 15.56
CA ASN A 4 -24.40 13.06 15.27
C ASN A 4 -24.78 11.61 14.94
N ILE A 5 -25.80 11.07 15.59
CA ILE A 5 -26.32 9.71 15.31
C ILE A 5 -26.97 9.67 13.92
N MET A 6 -27.70 10.72 13.54
CA MET A 6 -28.33 10.80 12.22
C MET A 6 -27.30 10.90 11.09
N LYS A 7 -26.18 11.63 11.28
CA LYS A 7 -25.07 11.66 10.32
C LYS A 7 -24.35 10.33 10.23
N LEU A 8 -24.17 9.64 11.35
CA LEU A 8 -23.60 8.29 11.39
C LEU A 8 -24.48 7.29 10.63
N LEU A 9 -25.80 7.33 10.87
CA LEU A 9 -26.76 6.49 10.14
C LEU A 9 -26.75 6.80 8.64
N LEU A 10 -26.67 8.07 8.25
CA LEU A 10 -26.61 8.48 6.84
C LEU A 10 -25.32 7.96 6.15
N VAL A 11 -24.19 8.01 6.84
CA VAL A 11 -22.93 7.41 6.34
C VAL A 11 -23.06 5.90 6.19
N ILE A 12 -23.60 5.20 7.17
CA ILE A 12 -23.85 3.74 7.12
C ILE A 12 -24.81 3.41 5.99
N THR A 13 -25.88 4.19 5.81
CA THR A 13 -26.85 3.97 4.72
C THR A 13 -26.24 4.23 3.35
N LEU A 14 -25.39 5.25 3.21
CA LEU A 14 -24.65 5.53 1.97
C LEU A 14 -23.68 4.37 1.63
N LEU A 15 -23.03 3.82 2.65
CA LEU A 15 -22.15 2.65 2.53
C LEU A 15 -22.89 1.38 2.08
N ILE A 16 -24.12 1.20 2.56
CA ILE A 16 -24.96 0.04 2.19
C ILE A 16 -25.49 0.19 0.75
N ILE A 17 -25.81 1.42 0.31
CA ILE A 17 -26.33 1.69 -1.05
C ILE A 17 -25.25 1.44 -2.11
N THR A 18 -23.97 1.71 -1.83
CA THR A 18 -22.87 1.44 -2.76
C THR A 18 -22.59 -0.04 -2.98
N TYR A 19 -23.11 -0.91 -2.11
CA TYR A 19 -22.94 -2.37 -2.21
C TYR A 19 -23.74 -3.01 -3.36
N GLN A 20 -24.74 -2.33 -3.97
CA GLN A 20 -25.70 -2.97 -4.88
C GLN A 20 -25.36 -2.96 -6.37
N SER A 21 -24.27 -2.40 -6.87
CA SER A 21 -24.12 -2.17 -8.33
C SER A 21 -22.68 -2.24 -8.84
N GLY A 22 -21.90 -3.21 -8.47
CA GLY A 22 -20.57 -3.40 -9.04
C GLY A 22 -20.59 -4.36 -10.23
N ASN A 23 -20.56 -3.88 -11.46
CA ASN A 23 -19.99 -4.65 -12.55
C ASN A 23 -18.48 -4.70 -12.34
N THR A 24 -17.99 -5.85 -11.98
CA THR A 24 -16.60 -6.10 -11.57
C THR A 24 -15.62 -5.92 -12.72
N GLY A 25 -14.40 -5.57 -12.36
CA GLY A 25 -13.28 -5.46 -13.28
C GLY A 25 -13.04 -6.74 -14.10
N PRO A 26 -12.25 -6.69 -15.16
CA PRO A 26 -12.10 -7.81 -16.08
C PRO A 26 -11.40 -8.99 -15.39
N ARG A 27 -12.16 -10.01 -14.99
CA ARG A 27 -11.66 -11.28 -14.40
C ARG A 27 -10.55 -11.95 -15.23
N GLY A 28 -10.46 -11.66 -16.53
CA GLY A 28 -9.44 -12.20 -17.42
C GLY A 28 -8.03 -11.63 -17.25
N ARG A 29 -7.84 -10.64 -16.37
CA ARG A 29 -6.53 -10.00 -16.12
C ARG A 29 -5.94 -10.30 -14.75
N LEU A 30 -6.59 -11.14 -13.93
CA LEU A 30 -6.08 -11.51 -12.61
C LEU A 30 -4.68 -12.12 -12.73
N GLY A 31 -3.72 -11.60 -11.95
CA GLY A 31 -2.35 -12.11 -11.89
C GLY A 31 -1.46 -11.84 -13.11
N THR A 32 -1.91 -11.01 -14.06
CA THR A 32 -1.14 -10.71 -15.30
C THR A 32 -0.45 -9.35 -15.27
N SER A 33 -0.41 -8.65 -14.14
CA SER A 33 0.29 -7.37 -14.01
C SER A 33 1.80 -7.55 -13.86
N ALA A 34 2.58 -6.57 -14.33
CA ALA A 34 3.94 -6.36 -13.87
C ALA A 34 3.95 -5.85 -12.43
N ALA A 35 5.07 -6.00 -11.75
CA ALA A 35 5.33 -5.43 -10.42
C ALA A 35 4.18 -5.66 -9.39
N PRO A 36 3.70 -6.91 -9.18
CA PRO A 36 2.62 -7.20 -8.23
C PRO A 36 2.97 -6.80 -6.80
N GLU A 37 4.25 -6.70 -6.46
CA GLU A 37 4.72 -6.21 -5.16
C GLU A 37 4.28 -4.77 -4.87
N LEU A 38 3.90 -3.97 -5.88
CA LEU A 38 3.31 -2.64 -5.68
C LEU A 38 2.00 -2.68 -4.89
N LEU A 39 1.30 -3.81 -4.91
CA LEU A 39 0.04 -4.05 -4.18
C LEU A 39 0.27 -4.46 -2.71
N ILE A 40 1.49 -4.88 -2.35
CA ILE A 40 1.81 -5.27 -0.97
C ILE A 40 1.76 -4.02 -0.08
N PRO A 41 0.94 -4.05 1.00
CA PRO A 41 0.77 -2.90 1.88
C PRO A 41 2.05 -2.56 2.64
N VAL A 42 2.20 -1.29 3.01
CA VAL A 42 3.35 -0.74 3.73
C VAL A 42 2.89 -0.04 5.00
N GLY A 43 3.64 -0.24 6.06
CA GLY A 43 3.39 0.37 7.36
C GLY A 43 2.23 -0.25 8.13
N SER A 44 2.34 -0.25 9.45
CA SER A 44 1.36 -0.91 10.33
C SER A 44 0.03 -0.15 10.39
N VAL A 45 0.07 1.20 10.34
CA VAL A 45 -1.14 2.04 10.51
C VAL A 45 -2.16 1.77 9.40
N GLY A 46 -1.75 1.93 8.14
CA GLY A 46 -2.68 1.73 7.03
C GLY A 46 -3.03 0.26 6.80
N THR A 47 -2.10 -0.67 7.08
CA THR A 47 -2.35 -2.11 6.97
C THR A 47 -3.39 -2.59 7.98
N SER A 48 -3.33 -2.15 9.25
CA SER A 48 -4.32 -2.49 10.26
C SER A 48 -5.74 -1.98 9.94
N LEU A 49 -5.84 -1.03 9.02
CA LEU A 49 -7.08 -0.45 8.49
C LEU A 49 -7.39 -0.91 7.06
N GLN A 50 -6.59 -1.83 6.51
CA GLN A 50 -6.69 -2.32 5.12
C GLN A 50 -6.78 -1.20 4.08
N GLY A 51 -6.20 -0.02 4.36
CA GLY A 51 -6.26 1.15 3.49
C GLY A 51 -7.61 1.88 3.48
N SER A 52 -8.57 1.53 4.34
CA SER A 52 -9.81 2.30 4.47
C SER A 52 -9.58 3.76 4.93
N ASN A 53 -8.39 4.05 5.42
CA ASN A 53 -7.97 5.35 5.94
C ASN A 53 -7.52 6.37 4.89
N ILE A 54 -7.61 6.10 3.59
CA ILE A 54 -7.13 6.99 2.51
C ILE A 54 -7.74 8.39 2.55
N SER A 55 -8.90 8.56 3.18
CA SER A 55 -9.56 9.86 3.34
C SER A 55 -9.00 10.71 4.49
N TYR A 56 -8.27 10.09 5.46
CA TYR A 56 -7.78 10.79 6.65
C TYR A 56 -6.35 10.45 7.05
N VAL A 57 -5.69 9.54 6.36
CA VAL A 57 -4.28 9.26 6.59
C VAL A 57 -3.46 10.54 6.47
N SER A 58 -2.55 10.77 7.42
CA SER A 58 -1.73 11.99 7.52
C SER A 58 -0.30 11.66 7.91
N GLY A 59 0.60 12.63 7.72
CA GLY A 59 2.02 12.43 7.98
C GLY A 59 2.67 11.45 7.02
N ILE A 60 3.77 10.85 7.43
CA ILE A 60 4.60 9.99 6.57
C ILE A 60 3.89 8.73 6.07
N ASP A 61 2.94 8.18 6.83
CA ASP A 61 2.12 7.04 6.41
C ASP A 61 1.35 7.34 5.12
N ALA A 62 1.00 8.60 4.89
CA ALA A 62 0.28 9.03 3.69
C ALA A 62 1.09 8.83 2.39
N MET A 63 2.41 8.76 2.46
CA MET A 63 3.26 8.57 1.29
C MET A 63 2.87 7.34 0.47
N PHE A 64 2.49 6.25 1.12
CA PHE A 64 2.05 5.03 0.44
C PHE A 64 0.53 5.00 0.21
N TRP A 65 -0.26 5.45 1.20
CA TRP A 65 -1.71 5.25 1.18
C TRP A 65 -2.46 6.31 0.37
N ASN A 66 -2.17 7.60 0.63
CA ASN A 66 -2.70 8.73 -0.16
C ASN A 66 -1.77 9.93 0.00
N PRO A 67 -0.95 10.27 -0.99
CA PRO A 67 0.10 11.29 -0.86
C PRO A 67 -0.42 12.68 -0.48
N ALA A 68 -1.71 12.99 -0.69
CA ALA A 68 -2.29 14.25 -0.25
C ALA A 68 -2.18 14.48 1.27
N GLY A 69 -2.24 13.38 2.05
CA GLY A 69 -2.14 13.42 3.50
C GLY A 69 -0.77 13.84 4.05
N LEU A 70 0.29 13.79 3.25
CA LEU A 70 1.60 14.33 3.61
C LEU A 70 1.53 15.82 3.99
N SER A 71 0.68 16.59 3.32
CA SER A 71 0.50 18.01 3.62
C SER A 71 -0.12 18.28 4.98
N GLN A 72 -0.64 17.26 5.66
CA GLN A 72 -1.23 17.31 7.00
C GLN A 72 -0.28 16.80 8.09
N ILE A 73 1.02 16.79 7.84
CA ILE A 73 2.04 16.42 8.82
C ILE A 73 1.96 17.32 10.06
N ASN A 74 1.92 16.71 11.25
CA ASN A 74 1.73 17.42 12.52
C ASN A 74 3.03 17.79 13.23
N THR A 75 4.17 17.26 12.80
CA THR A 75 5.49 17.60 13.35
C THR A 75 5.99 18.96 12.84
N ASN A 76 6.94 19.55 13.54
CA ASN A 76 7.43 20.89 13.21
C ASN A 76 8.25 20.91 11.91
N THR A 77 9.12 19.93 11.72
CA THR A 77 10.09 19.90 10.62
C THR A 77 9.86 18.74 9.68
N GLY A 78 9.74 17.50 10.22
CA GLY A 78 9.64 16.30 9.41
C GLY A 78 9.36 15.03 10.19
N GLU A 79 9.26 13.92 9.47
CA GLU A 79 9.07 12.58 10.02
C GLU A 79 9.96 11.59 9.27
N ALA A 80 10.40 10.55 9.97
CA ALA A 80 11.05 9.39 9.40
C ALA A 80 10.35 8.11 9.89
N ILE A 81 10.30 7.10 9.04
CA ILE A 81 9.68 5.80 9.36
C ILE A 81 10.58 4.66 8.89
N PHE A 82 10.62 3.62 9.70
CA PHE A 82 11.11 2.30 9.32
C PHE A 82 10.00 1.28 9.56
N SER A 83 9.68 0.47 8.57
CA SER A 83 8.71 -0.61 8.70
C SER A 83 9.30 -1.91 8.18
N HIS A 84 9.07 -2.98 8.95
CA HIS A 84 9.43 -4.34 8.61
C HIS A 84 8.16 -5.19 8.58
N MET A 85 8.06 -6.06 7.58
CA MET A 85 6.97 -7.01 7.44
C MET A 85 7.53 -8.40 7.17
N ASN A 86 7.08 -9.36 7.96
CA ASN A 86 7.18 -10.78 7.62
C ASN A 86 5.99 -11.13 6.72
N TYR A 87 6.29 -11.52 5.48
CA TYR A 87 5.27 -11.89 4.50
C TYR A 87 5.05 -13.41 4.52
N ILE A 88 4.75 -14.03 3.40
CA ILE A 88 4.53 -15.47 3.23
C ILE A 88 5.87 -16.11 2.86
N ALA A 89 6.10 -17.38 3.25
CA ALA A 89 7.25 -18.20 2.83
C ALA A 89 8.62 -17.51 3.07
N ASP A 90 8.83 -16.98 4.27
CA ASP A 90 10.06 -16.29 4.69
C ASP A 90 10.44 -15.04 3.87
N ILE A 91 9.54 -14.59 2.99
CA ILE A 91 9.71 -13.34 2.27
C ILE A 91 9.61 -12.18 3.27
N ASN A 92 10.57 -11.27 3.23
CA ASN A 92 10.61 -10.12 4.09
C ASN A 92 10.57 -8.83 3.29
N MET A 93 9.73 -7.88 3.75
CA MET A 93 9.67 -6.54 3.18
C MET A 93 10.18 -5.51 4.17
N GLN A 94 11.02 -4.62 3.68
CA GLN A 94 11.54 -3.48 4.41
C GLN A 94 11.13 -2.19 3.71
N TYR A 95 10.73 -1.21 4.51
CA TYR A 95 10.36 0.12 4.03
C TYR A 95 10.98 1.19 4.90
N VAL A 96 11.66 2.12 4.26
CA VAL A 96 12.25 3.30 4.91
C VAL A 96 11.74 4.53 4.18
N ALA A 97 11.31 5.54 4.92
CA ALA A 97 10.89 6.81 4.34
C ALA A 97 11.27 8.00 5.22
N GLY A 98 11.42 9.15 4.59
CA GLY A 98 11.61 10.42 5.24
C GLY A 98 10.83 11.52 4.53
N VAL A 99 10.25 12.43 5.31
CA VAL A 99 9.52 13.60 4.81
C VAL A 99 9.93 14.86 5.56
N VAL A 100 9.99 15.98 4.86
CA VAL A 100 10.29 17.29 5.44
C VAL A 100 9.36 18.37 4.91
N LYS A 101 9.01 19.33 5.77
CA LYS A 101 8.29 20.54 5.37
C LYS A 101 9.24 21.54 4.73
N ILE A 102 8.86 22.10 3.59
CA ILE A 102 9.60 23.15 2.91
C ILE A 102 8.78 24.44 2.97
N GLY A 103 8.76 25.06 4.15
CA GLY A 103 8.07 26.32 4.39
C GLY A 103 6.64 26.31 3.84
N ASN A 104 6.29 27.30 3.03
CA ASN A 104 4.97 27.43 2.40
C ASN A 104 4.84 26.67 1.06
N LEU A 105 5.90 26.06 0.58
CA LEU A 105 5.87 25.28 -0.69
C LEU A 105 5.11 23.98 -0.53
N GLY A 106 5.22 23.34 0.64
CA GLY A 106 4.56 22.06 0.93
C GLY A 106 5.49 21.10 1.65
N VAL A 107 5.23 19.80 1.45
CA VAL A 107 6.00 18.69 2.03
C VAL A 107 6.60 17.89 0.90
N VAL A 108 7.88 17.56 1.02
CA VAL A 108 8.57 16.62 0.14
C VAL A 108 9.02 15.41 0.92
N GLY A 109 9.15 14.29 0.24
CA GLY A 109 9.64 13.08 0.86
C GLY A 109 10.25 12.11 -0.14
N ALA A 110 10.96 11.14 0.41
CA ALA A 110 11.49 10.02 -0.34
C ALA A 110 11.33 8.73 0.45
N SER A 111 11.15 7.62 -0.25
CA SER A 111 11.10 6.30 0.36
C SER A 111 11.76 5.24 -0.50
N LEU A 112 12.23 4.20 0.18
CA LEU A 112 12.76 2.98 -0.41
C LEU A 112 11.97 1.81 0.15
N ARG A 113 11.46 0.96 -0.74
CA ARG A 113 10.87 -0.33 -0.41
C ARG A 113 11.67 -1.44 -1.07
N SER A 114 12.03 -2.44 -0.28
CA SER A 114 12.74 -3.64 -0.73
C SER A 114 11.97 -4.87 -0.31
N LEU A 115 11.78 -5.81 -1.23
CA LEU A 115 11.27 -7.15 -0.97
C LEU A 115 12.41 -8.13 -1.21
N ASN A 116 12.72 -8.93 -0.19
CA ASN A 116 13.74 -9.98 -0.22
C ASN A 116 13.03 -11.34 -0.15
N MET A 117 13.26 -12.17 -1.17
CA MET A 117 12.65 -13.50 -1.30
C MET A 117 13.57 -14.62 -0.84
N GLY A 118 14.75 -14.29 -0.25
CA GLY A 118 15.73 -15.29 0.13
C GLY A 118 16.63 -15.73 -1.01
N GLU A 119 17.35 -16.83 -0.80
CA GLU A 119 18.20 -17.46 -1.79
C GLU A 119 17.48 -18.68 -2.39
N GLU A 120 17.38 -18.73 -3.70
CA GLU A 120 16.80 -19.83 -4.46
C GLU A 120 17.89 -20.62 -5.17
N LEU A 121 17.76 -21.94 -5.20
CA LEU A 121 18.70 -22.82 -5.89
C LEU A 121 18.52 -22.72 -7.42
N VAL A 122 19.63 -22.60 -8.12
CA VAL A 122 19.64 -22.75 -9.57
C VAL A 122 19.49 -24.23 -9.89
N THR A 123 18.38 -24.60 -10.54
CA THR A 123 18.10 -25.96 -10.99
C THR A 123 18.23 -26.07 -12.51
N SER A 124 18.52 -27.24 -13.03
CA SER A 124 18.54 -27.55 -14.45
C SER A 124 17.93 -28.92 -14.74
N GLU A 125 17.65 -29.19 -16.00
CA GLU A 125 17.15 -30.51 -16.43
C GLU A 125 18.03 -31.66 -15.95
N PHE A 126 19.37 -31.46 -15.90
CA PHE A 126 20.34 -32.46 -15.46
C PHE A 126 20.59 -32.45 -13.95
N TYR A 127 20.28 -31.37 -13.26
CA TYR A 127 20.47 -31.17 -11.81
C TYR A 127 19.19 -30.63 -11.18
N PRO A 128 18.12 -31.42 -11.07
CA PRO A 128 16.83 -30.98 -10.54
C PRO A 128 16.88 -30.61 -9.03
N GLU A 129 17.84 -31.24 -8.30
CA GLU A 129 18.08 -30.94 -6.87
C GLU A 129 18.97 -29.70 -6.63
N GLY A 130 19.42 -29.06 -7.72
CA GLY A 130 20.25 -27.86 -7.68
C GLY A 130 21.64 -28.05 -8.27
N THR A 131 22.15 -27.02 -8.94
CA THR A 131 23.51 -26.97 -9.48
C THR A 131 24.58 -26.64 -8.45
N GLY A 132 24.18 -26.25 -7.24
CA GLY A 132 25.04 -25.71 -6.19
C GLY A 132 25.19 -24.17 -6.25
N GLU A 133 24.64 -23.55 -7.27
CA GLU A 133 24.55 -22.09 -7.38
C GLU A 133 23.21 -21.60 -6.83
N THR A 134 23.20 -20.38 -6.27
CA THR A 134 21.99 -19.72 -5.79
C THR A 134 21.80 -18.34 -6.45
N PHE A 135 20.58 -17.88 -6.52
CA PHE A 135 20.25 -16.51 -6.89
C PHE A 135 19.20 -15.94 -5.93
N SER A 136 19.20 -14.64 -5.75
CA SER A 136 18.20 -13.93 -4.89
C SER A 136 17.39 -12.98 -5.74
N PRO A 137 16.08 -13.24 -5.93
CA PRO A 137 15.19 -12.25 -6.54
C PRO A 137 15.15 -10.98 -5.70
N THR A 138 15.27 -9.83 -6.33
CA THR A 138 15.29 -8.52 -5.68
C THR A 138 14.28 -7.60 -6.33
N TYR A 139 13.42 -7.02 -5.49
CA TYR A 139 12.42 -6.04 -5.89
C TYR A 139 12.64 -4.76 -5.12
N LEU A 140 12.81 -3.67 -5.84
CA LEU A 140 13.14 -2.36 -5.30
C LEU A 140 12.18 -1.31 -5.86
N VAL A 141 11.61 -0.48 -4.98
CA VAL A 141 10.83 0.69 -5.39
C VAL A 141 11.37 1.92 -4.67
N LEU A 142 11.94 2.83 -5.46
CA LEU A 142 12.27 4.18 -5.03
C LEU A 142 11.07 5.07 -5.29
N ASN A 143 10.70 5.91 -4.32
CA ASN A 143 9.60 6.84 -4.46
C ASN A 143 10.00 8.24 -3.99
N MET A 144 9.63 9.26 -4.77
CA MET A 144 9.67 10.66 -4.41
C MET A 144 8.27 11.21 -4.31
N SER A 145 7.98 11.98 -3.27
CA SER A 145 6.66 12.52 -2.97
C SER A 145 6.69 14.02 -2.84
N PHE A 146 5.60 14.64 -3.29
CA PHE A 146 5.31 16.05 -3.04
C PHE A 146 3.86 16.20 -2.65
N ALA A 147 3.58 17.02 -1.62
CA ALA A 147 2.21 17.35 -1.23
C ALA A 147 2.08 18.79 -0.76
N ARG A 148 0.90 19.35 -0.99
CA ARG A 148 0.56 20.71 -0.60
C ARG A 148 -0.90 20.84 -0.22
N ALA A 149 -1.18 21.64 0.81
CA ALA A 149 -2.52 22.14 1.07
C ALA A 149 -2.85 23.24 0.05
N MET A 150 -3.84 22.99 -0.80
CA MET A 150 -4.32 23.96 -1.79
C MET A 150 -5.21 25.00 -1.13
N THR A 151 -5.99 24.56 -0.16
CA THR A 151 -6.80 25.39 0.73
C THR A 151 -6.79 24.77 2.13
N ASP A 152 -7.45 25.39 3.10
CA ASP A 152 -7.69 24.83 4.46
C ASP A 152 -8.49 23.51 4.45
N LYS A 153 -9.10 23.14 3.31
CA LYS A 153 -9.95 21.95 3.17
C LYS A 153 -9.46 20.96 2.13
N ILE A 154 -8.69 21.40 1.13
CA ILE A 154 -8.28 20.61 -0.01
C ILE A 154 -6.78 20.40 0.05
N HIS A 155 -6.37 19.14 0.07
CA HIS A 155 -4.99 18.69 0.06
C HIS A 155 -4.74 17.88 -1.19
N PHE A 156 -3.60 18.13 -1.83
CA PHE A 156 -3.15 17.41 -3.02
C PHE A 156 -1.76 16.84 -2.78
N GLY A 157 -1.49 15.69 -3.36
CA GLY A 157 -0.18 15.06 -3.32
C GLY A 157 0.07 14.16 -4.52
N THR A 158 1.34 13.96 -4.83
CA THR A 158 1.79 13.10 -5.92
C THR A 158 3.04 12.33 -5.52
N ASN A 159 3.16 11.13 -6.09
CA ASN A 159 4.36 10.29 -6.03
C ASN A 159 4.90 10.06 -7.42
N VAL A 160 6.22 9.94 -7.51
CA VAL A 160 6.95 9.42 -8.68
C VAL A 160 7.75 8.23 -8.22
N LYS A 161 7.52 7.08 -8.83
CA LYS A 161 8.14 5.81 -8.46
C LYS A 161 9.06 5.31 -9.56
N LEU A 162 10.22 4.82 -9.17
CA LEU A 162 11.11 3.99 -9.99
C LEU A 162 11.06 2.57 -9.45
N ILE A 163 10.68 1.64 -10.30
CA ILE A 163 10.50 0.22 -9.99
C ILE A 163 11.64 -0.55 -10.66
N SER A 164 12.28 -1.43 -9.92
CA SER A 164 13.34 -2.30 -10.43
C SER A 164 13.16 -3.71 -9.89
N GLU A 165 13.04 -4.66 -10.79
CA GLU A 165 12.94 -6.08 -10.50
C GLU A 165 14.15 -6.79 -11.12
N LYS A 166 14.75 -7.72 -10.38
CA LYS A 166 15.86 -8.54 -10.85
C LYS A 166 15.66 -9.98 -10.41
N ILE A 167 15.72 -10.91 -11.36
CA ILE A 167 15.61 -12.36 -11.14
C ILE A 167 16.76 -13.03 -11.88
N GLY A 168 17.76 -13.51 -11.13
CA GLY A 168 18.96 -14.07 -11.74
C GLY A 168 19.65 -13.08 -12.68
N GLU A 169 19.71 -13.43 -13.97
CA GLU A 169 20.39 -12.63 -15.02
C GLU A 169 19.44 -11.74 -15.83
N VAL A 170 18.16 -11.66 -15.43
CA VAL A 170 17.18 -10.81 -16.11
C VAL A 170 16.68 -9.71 -15.17
N SER A 171 16.35 -8.56 -15.73
CA SER A 171 15.82 -7.44 -14.96
C SER A 171 14.75 -6.70 -15.75
N ALA A 172 13.83 -6.05 -15.01
CA ALA A 172 12.83 -5.14 -15.55
C ALA A 172 12.84 -3.84 -14.78
N THR A 173 12.59 -2.72 -15.47
CA THR A 173 12.52 -1.39 -14.85
C THR A 173 11.30 -0.65 -15.38
N GLY A 174 10.60 0.05 -14.49
CA GLY A 174 9.41 0.83 -14.83
C GLY A 174 9.29 2.11 -14.01
N PHE A 175 8.43 3.00 -14.47
CA PHE A 175 8.06 4.24 -13.79
C PHE A 175 6.56 4.26 -13.51
N ALA A 176 6.18 4.76 -12.35
CA ALA A 176 4.79 4.94 -11.99
C ALA A 176 4.56 6.27 -11.28
N PHE A 177 3.32 6.76 -11.37
CA PHE A 177 2.85 7.96 -10.71
C PHE A 177 1.65 7.63 -9.85
N ASP A 178 1.57 8.28 -8.68
CA ASP A 178 0.34 8.31 -7.89
C ASP A 178 -0.15 9.75 -7.76
N PHE A 179 -1.47 9.92 -7.72
CA PHE A 179 -2.10 11.22 -7.50
C PHE A 179 -3.15 11.07 -6.41
N GLY A 180 -3.03 11.89 -5.38
CA GLY A 180 -3.91 11.88 -4.22
C GLY A 180 -4.62 13.20 -4.01
N LEU A 181 -5.85 13.13 -3.53
CA LEU A 181 -6.64 14.26 -3.08
C LEU A 181 -7.33 13.90 -1.77
N GLN A 182 -7.33 14.81 -0.82
CA GLN A 182 -8.14 14.73 0.40
C GLN A 182 -8.94 16.01 0.59
N TYR A 183 -10.20 15.85 1.01
CA TYR A 183 -11.09 16.94 1.35
C TYR A 183 -11.57 16.82 2.80
N VAL A 184 -11.36 17.88 3.57
CA VAL A 184 -11.79 17.99 4.98
C VAL A 184 -13.05 18.84 5.03
N ALA A 185 -14.19 18.24 5.38
CA ALA A 185 -15.48 18.95 5.44
C ALA A 185 -15.61 19.81 6.71
N GLY A 186 -14.63 20.66 6.98
CA GLY A 186 -14.58 21.57 8.12
C GLY A 186 -14.74 20.85 9.46
N LYS A 187 -15.60 21.39 10.34
CA LYS A 187 -15.83 20.87 11.69
C LYS A 187 -16.83 19.68 11.74
N SER A 188 -17.28 19.18 10.62
CA SER A 188 -18.28 18.11 10.59
C SER A 188 -17.75 16.75 11.03
N GLY A 189 -16.42 16.53 11.01
CA GLY A 189 -15.76 15.24 11.21
C GLY A 189 -15.72 14.38 9.94
N LEU A 190 -16.35 14.80 8.85
CA LEU A 190 -16.36 14.09 7.57
C LEU A 190 -15.10 14.42 6.75
N ARG A 191 -14.51 13.41 6.13
CA ARG A 191 -13.40 13.56 5.18
C ARG A 191 -13.61 12.64 3.98
N PHE A 192 -13.17 13.10 2.83
CA PHE A 192 -13.17 12.35 1.57
C PHE A 192 -11.74 12.22 1.07
N GLY A 193 -11.44 11.11 0.42
CA GLY A 193 -10.15 10.87 -0.19
C GLY A 193 -10.32 10.17 -1.52
N ILE A 194 -9.52 10.55 -2.49
CA ILE A 194 -9.39 9.86 -3.77
C ILE A 194 -7.91 9.68 -4.02
N VAL A 195 -7.51 8.51 -4.50
CA VAL A 195 -6.15 8.26 -4.94
C VAL A 195 -6.15 7.36 -6.16
N LEU A 196 -5.37 7.74 -7.16
CA LEU A 196 -5.01 6.93 -8.32
C LEU A 196 -3.57 6.50 -8.12
N LYS A 197 -3.32 5.20 -8.09
CA LYS A 197 -1.99 4.62 -7.83
C LYS A 197 -1.47 3.85 -9.04
N ASN A 198 -0.15 3.84 -9.15
CA ASN A 198 0.61 3.01 -10.09
C ASN A 198 0.25 3.26 -11.57
N LEU A 199 -0.10 4.48 -11.94
CA LEU A 199 -0.28 4.86 -13.34
C LEU A 199 1.11 5.01 -13.97
N GLY A 200 1.50 4.12 -14.89
CA GLY A 200 2.86 4.15 -15.40
C GLY A 200 3.10 3.37 -16.67
N SER A 201 4.37 3.18 -17.00
CA SER A 201 4.82 2.45 -18.18
C SER A 201 4.67 0.94 -17.98
N SER A 202 4.45 0.21 -19.07
CA SER A 202 4.62 -1.24 -19.07
C SER A 202 6.05 -1.62 -18.76
N MET A 203 6.25 -2.82 -18.21
CA MET A 203 7.57 -3.39 -17.89
C MET A 203 7.79 -4.67 -18.69
N ARG A 204 9.04 -4.93 -19.01
CA ARG A 204 9.48 -6.16 -19.67
C ARG A 204 10.82 -6.59 -19.11
N PHE A 205 10.95 -7.86 -18.81
CA PHE A 205 12.25 -8.44 -18.45
C PHE A 205 13.14 -8.55 -19.67
N ASP A 206 14.40 -8.18 -19.49
CA ASP A 206 15.48 -8.31 -20.46
C ASP A 206 16.79 -8.66 -19.74
N GLY A 207 17.69 -9.35 -20.43
CA GLY A 207 18.99 -9.70 -19.87
C GLY A 207 19.60 -10.96 -20.50
N PRO A 208 20.86 -11.28 -20.14
CA PRO A 208 21.57 -12.44 -20.69
C PRO A 208 20.87 -13.79 -20.44
N GLY A 209 20.10 -13.90 -19.35
CA GLY A 209 19.32 -15.12 -19.07
C GLY A 209 18.24 -15.47 -20.09
N LEU A 210 17.97 -14.58 -21.07
CA LEU A 210 17.07 -14.81 -22.20
C LEU A 210 17.80 -15.19 -23.49
N ASP A 211 19.12 -15.34 -23.47
CA ASP A 211 19.89 -15.67 -24.63
C ASP A 211 19.75 -17.19 -24.92
N ALA A 212 19.20 -17.53 -26.07
CA ALA A 212 18.97 -18.91 -26.50
C ALA A 212 19.79 -19.23 -27.76
N LYS A 213 20.25 -20.46 -27.84
CA LYS A 213 20.98 -20.99 -29.00
C LYS A 213 20.01 -21.50 -30.05
N PHE A 214 20.14 -21.00 -31.25
CA PHE A 214 19.38 -21.44 -32.43
C PHE A 214 20.34 -21.97 -33.48
N VAL A 215 19.92 -22.96 -34.28
CA VAL A 215 20.69 -23.48 -35.42
C VAL A 215 20.10 -22.87 -36.68
N GLU A 216 20.84 -21.98 -37.34
CA GLU A 216 20.48 -21.38 -38.63
C GLU A 216 21.54 -21.77 -39.69
N ASN A 217 21.10 -22.37 -40.78
CA ASN A 217 21.99 -22.82 -41.87
C ASN A 217 23.16 -23.70 -41.40
N GLY A 218 22.94 -24.50 -40.33
CA GLY A 218 23.95 -25.39 -39.77
C GLY A 218 24.97 -24.69 -38.85
N GLN A 219 24.77 -23.43 -38.51
CA GLN A 219 25.59 -22.68 -37.55
C GLN A 219 24.80 -22.38 -36.29
N GLU A 220 25.45 -22.48 -35.12
CA GLU A 220 24.85 -22.01 -33.86
C GLU A 220 24.86 -20.48 -33.82
N VAL A 221 23.70 -19.90 -33.62
CA VAL A 221 23.50 -18.45 -33.44
C VAL A 221 22.84 -18.19 -32.08
N ILE A 222 23.40 -17.29 -31.29
CA ILE A 222 22.80 -16.86 -30.03
C ILE A 222 21.85 -15.71 -30.35
N ARG A 223 20.59 -15.85 -29.93
CA ARG A 223 19.59 -14.80 -30.03
C ARG A 223 18.90 -14.61 -28.71
N ARG A 224 18.61 -13.36 -28.36
CA ARG A 224 17.82 -13.01 -27.17
C ARG A 224 16.34 -13.18 -27.47
N VAL A 225 15.65 -13.94 -26.61
CA VAL A 225 14.18 -14.09 -26.67
C VAL A 225 13.56 -12.79 -26.14
N THR A 226 12.70 -12.17 -26.94
CA THR A 226 11.96 -10.98 -26.50
C THR A 226 10.70 -11.41 -25.76
N LEU A 227 10.58 -11.04 -24.48
CA LEU A 227 9.39 -11.31 -23.67
C LEU A 227 8.29 -10.29 -23.95
N GLN A 228 7.06 -10.63 -23.57
CA GLN A 228 5.92 -9.73 -23.62
C GLN A 228 6.05 -8.62 -22.56
N GLU A 229 5.51 -7.46 -22.87
CA GLU A 229 5.36 -6.36 -21.92
C GLU A 229 4.09 -6.54 -21.08
N PHE A 230 4.19 -6.20 -19.79
CA PHE A 230 3.10 -6.25 -18.84
C PHE A 230 2.84 -4.85 -18.26
N GLU A 231 1.58 -4.49 -18.13
CA GLU A 231 1.17 -3.20 -17.54
C GLU A 231 1.26 -3.24 -16.01
N LEU A 232 1.47 -2.09 -15.38
CA LEU A 232 1.48 -1.96 -13.92
C LEU A 232 0.06 -2.07 -13.32
N PRO A 233 -0.07 -2.54 -12.06
CA PRO A 233 -1.36 -2.70 -11.39
C PRO A 233 -1.93 -1.35 -10.97
N THR A 234 -2.58 -0.65 -11.89
CA THR A 234 -3.21 0.64 -11.64
C THR A 234 -4.47 0.47 -10.81
N ASN A 235 -4.61 1.27 -9.74
CA ASN A 235 -5.73 1.24 -8.81
C ASN A 235 -6.33 2.62 -8.64
N LEU A 236 -7.67 2.70 -8.62
CA LEU A 236 -8.43 3.85 -8.17
C LEU A 236 -9.08 3.54 -6.84
N GLU A 237 -8.81 4.35 -5.83
CA GLU A 237 -9.39 4.20 -4.51
C GLU A 237 -10.19 5.45 -4.13
N ILE A 238 -11.40 5.26 -3.60
CA ILE A 238 -12.29 6.34 -3.13
C ILE A 238 -12.64 6.04 -1.68
N GLY A 239 -12.38 6.98 -0.78
CA GLY A 239 -12.56 6.79 0.66
C GLY A 239 -13.42 7.87 1.31
N LEU A 240 -14.13 7.44 2.33
CA LEU A 240 -14.94 8.29 3.22
C LEU A 240 -14.62 7.96 4.66
N SER A 241 -14.53 8.96 5.52
CA SER A 241 -14.42 8.74 6.96
C SER A 241 -15.21 9.75 7.76
N TYR A 242 -15.57 9.33 8.97
CA TYR A 242 -16.20 10.16 9.96
C TYR A 242 -15.50 10.00 11.30
N SER A 243 -14.99 11.11 11.84
CA SER A 243 -14.33 11.15 13.15
C SER A 243 -15.24 11.85 14.18
N ALA A 244 -15.41 11.21 15.31
CA ALA A 244 -16.17 11.73 16.45
C ALA A 244 -15.30 11.77 17.71
N THR A 245 -15.40 12.83 18.48
CA THR A 245 -14.78 12.97 19.79
C THR A 245 -15.83 12.74 20.87
N PHE A 246 -15.59 11.74 21.72
CA PHE A 246 -16.46 11.38 22.86
C PHE A 246 -15.82 11.90 24.10
N ALA A 247 -15.47 12.54 24.69
CA ALA A 247 -14.72 13.15 25.74
C ALA A 247 -13.45 13.81 25.16
N LYS A 248 -12.85 14.71 25.91
CA LYS A 248 -11.72 15.51 25.41
C LYS A 248 -10.54 14.69 24.87
N SER A 249 -10.43 13.45 25.29
CA SER A 249 -9.26 12.57 25.02
C SER A 249 -9.58 11.30 24.22
N ASN A 250 -10.85 11.09 23.87
CA ASN A 250 -11.28 9.86 23.20
C ASN A 250 -11.83 10.17 21.81
N HIS A 251 -11.21 9.63 20.78
CA HIS A 251 -11.65 9.81 19.40
C HIS A 251 -11.93 8.46 18.77
N VAL A 252 -12.99 8.41 18.00
CA VAL A 252 -13.34 7.24 17.19
C VAL A 252 -13.47 7.69 15.74
N THR A 253 -12.81 6.99 14.85
CA THR A 253 -12.92 7.21 13.39
C THR A 253 -13.43 5.95 12.73
N LEU A 254 -14.56 6.09 12.04
CA LEU A 254 -15.08 5.09 11.10
C LEU A 254 -14.62 5.47 9.71
N SER A 255 -14.17 4.50 8.94
CA SER A 255 -13.71 4.71 7.57
C SER A 255 -14.18 3.60 6.66
N SER A 256 -14.33 3.96 5.40
CA SER A 256 -14.57 3.04 4.31
C SER A 256 -13.81 3.47 3.08
N ALA A 257 -13.42 2.50 2.26
CA ALA A 257 -12.86 2.75 0.95
C ALA A 257 -13.38 1.72 -0.05
N PHE A 258 -13.57 2.17 -1.28
CA PHE A 258 -13.79 1.34 -2.45
C PHE A 258 -12.50 1.35 -3.26
N LEU A 259 -12.01 0.18 -3.60
CA LEU A 259 -10.87 -0.04 -4.47
C LEU A 259 -11.37 -0.66 -5.77
N ASN A 260 -11.10 0.02 -6.89
CA ASN A 260 -11.20 -0.54 -8.22
C ASN A 260 -9.79 -0.82 -8.76
N SER A 261 -9.51 -2.06 -9.10
CA SER A 261 -8.22 -2.50 -9.56
C SER A 261 -8.28 -2.98 -11.00
N SER A 262 -7.25 -2.65 -11.79
CA SER A 262 -7.14 -3.13 -13.18
C SER A 262 -6.80 -4.62 -13.27
N TYR A 263 -6.25 -5.22 -12.21
CA TYR A 263 -5.68 -6.57 -12.21
C TYR A 263 -6.08 -7.44 -11.03
N SER A 264 -7.03 -6.99 -10.20
CA SER A 264 -7.63 -7.77 -9.12
C SER A 264 -9.12 -7.46 -9.02
N SER A 265 -9.85 -8.22 -8.21
CA SER A 265 -11.26 -7.94 -7.92
C SER A 265 -11.43 -6.62 -7.20
N ASP A 266 -12.56 -5.96 -7.41
CA ASP A 266 -12.94 -4.77 -6.67
C ASP A 266 -13.13 -5.12 -5.18
N GLU A 267 -12.77 -4.18 -4.31
CA GLU A 267 -12.86 -4.38 -2.86
C GLU A 267 -13.59 -3.22 -2.17
N TYR A 268 -14.43 -3.56 -1.21
CA TYR A 268 -14.95 -2.64 -0.20
C TYR A 268 -14.22 -2.87 1.11
N ARG A 269 -13.66 -1.82 1.69
CA ARG A 269 -12.88 -1.86 2.92
C ARG A 269 -13.54 -1.02 3.99
N PHE A 270 -13.65 -1.56 5.20
CA PHE A 270 -14.26 -0.89 6.34
C PHE A 270 -13.30 -0.95 7.53
N GLY A 271 -13.03 0.19 8.15
CA GLY A 271 -12.10 0.32 9.24
C GLY A 271 -12.66 1.11 10.40
N LEU A 272 -12.20 0.73 11.59
CA LEU A 272 -12.46 1.40 12.85
C LEU A 272 -11.13 1.72 13.53
N GLN A 273 -10.95 2.97 13.90
CA GLN A 273 -9.84 3.41 14.75
C GLN A 273 -10.39 4.06 16.01
N TYR A 274 -9.87 3.62 17.16
CA TYR A 274 -10.01 4.30 18.43
C TYR A 274 -8.67 4.87 18.84
N ASP A 275 -8.63 6.14 19.23
CA ASP A 275 -7.45 6.74 19.82
C ASP A 275 -7.77 7.37 21.19
N TYR A 276 -6.84 7.17 22.12
CA TYR A 276 -6.86 7.74 23.43
C TYR A 276 -5.73 8.75 23.57
N ASN A 277 -6.12 10.01 23.78
CA ASN A 277 -5.21 11.14 24.00
C ASN A 277 -4.18 11.34 22.85
N SER A 278 -4.50 10.88 21.64
CA SER A 278 -3.58 10.86 20.48
C SER A 278 -2.24 10.16 20.76
N MET A 279 -2.22 9.29 21.77
CA MET A 279 -1.04 8.53 22.20
C MET A 279 -1.22 7.02 21.98
N LEU A 280 -2.39 6.47 22.35
CA LEU A 280 -2.69 5.04 22.21
C LEU A 280 -3.73 4.87 21.10
N PHE A 281 -3.44 3.94 20.21
CA PHE A 281 -4.28 3.67 19.04
C PHE A 281 -4.63 2.19 18.98
N PHE A 282 -5.91 1.88 18.75
CA PHE A 282 -6.39 0.55 18.43
C PHE A 282 -7.13 0.61 17.11
N ARG A 283 -6.85 -0.33 16.22
CA ARG A 283 -7.35 -0.34 14.85
C ARG A 283 -7.83 -1.72 14.46
N GLY A 284 -8.83 -1.78 13.62
CA GLY A 284 -9.28 -3.01 13.01
C GLY A 284 -10.03 -2.73 11.73
N ALA A 285 -9.95 -3.66 10.79
CA ALA A 285 -10.62 -3.54 9.50
C ALA A 285 -10.99 -4.89 8.91
N VAL A 286 -11.97 -4.84 8.01
CA VAL A 286 -12.42 -5.95 7.18
C VAL A 286 -12.56 -5.48 5.74
N ASN A 287 -12.35 -6.39 4.80
CA ASN A 287 -12.64 -6.19 3.39
C ASN A 287 -13.76 -7.13 2.92
N ILE A 288 -14.49 -6.69 1.93
CA ILE A 288 -15.56 -7.45 1.27
C ILE A 288 -15.29 -7.39 -0.23
N LEU A 289 -15.22 -8.56 -0.86
CA LEU A 289 -15.12 -8.71 -2.31
C LEU A 289 -16.50 -9.10 -2.81
N PRO A 290 -17.20 -8.27 -3.60
CA PRO A 290 -18.59 -8.50 -3.99
C PRO A 290 -18.80 -9.71 -4.92
N ASP A 291 -17.77 -10.10 -5.66
CA ASP A 291 -17.87 -11.15 -6.70
C ASP A 291 -17.17 -12.44 -6.34
N LYS A 292 -17.11 -12.72 -5.08
CA LYS A 292 -16.33 -13.83 -4.60
C LYS A 292 -17.15 -15.13 -4.54
N GLU A 293 -16.62 -16.20 -5.15
CA GLU A 293 -16.97 -17.56 -4.73
C GLU A 293 -16.42 -17.79 -3.30
N GLU A 294 -17.12 -18.57 -2.47
CA GLU A 294 -16.67 -18.89 -1.11
C GLU A 294 -15.20 -19.37 -1.18
N ASN A 295 -14.31 -18.79 -0.40
CA ASN A 295 -12.85 -19.06 -0.25
C ASN A 295 -11.85 -18.33 -1.17
N GLU A 296 -12.22 -17.34 -1.96
CA GLU A 296 -11.25 -16.59 -2.78
C GLU A 296 -10.50 -15.44 -2.07
N SER A 297 -10.86 -15.02 -0.83
CA SER A 297 -10.14 -13.94 -0.14
C SER A 297 -8.90 -14.48 0.58
N LEU A 298 -7.76 -14.27 -0.01
CA LEU A 298 -6.48 -14.58 0.62
C LEU A 298 -6.32 -13.83 1.97
N PHE A 299 -6.91 -12.65 2.10
CA PHE A 299 -6.74 -11.82 3.28
C PHE A 299 -8.03 -11.67 4.08
N GLY A 300 -7.95 -12.03 5.36
CA GLY A 300 -9.01 -11.87 6.34
C GLY A 300 -8.95 -10.53 7.09
N PRO A 301 -9.63 -10.44 8.24
CA PRO A 301 -9.60 -9.26 9.10
C PRO A 301 -8.19 -8.85 9.50
N THR A 302 -8.01 -7.54 9.74
CA THR A 302 -6.76 -6.97 10.23
C THR A 302 -6.98 -6.26 11.55
N PHE A 303 -5.95 -6.29 12.39
CA PHE A 303 -5.94 -5.61 13.68
C PHE A 303 -4.61 -4.90 13.87
N GLY A 304 -4.60 -3.84 14.68
CA GLY A 304 -3.37 -3.15 15.01
C GLY A 304 -3.46 -2.32 16.27
N ALA A 305 -2.31 -2.10 16.87
CA ALA A 305 -2.14 -1.22 18.01
C ALA A 305 -0.95 -0.29 17.78
N GLY A 306 -1.03 0.91 18.32
CA GLY A 306 0.03 1.90 18.18
C GLY A 306 0.20 2.74 19.44
N LEU A 307 1.43 3.19 19.64
CA LEU A 307 1.82 4.13 20.68
C LEU A 307 2.58 5.28 20.03
N LYS A 308 2.16 6.52 20.32
CA LYS A 308 2.92 7.74 19.98
C LYS A 308 3.20 8.52 21.25
N TYR A 309 4.47 8.74 21.51
CA TYR A 309 4.92 9.44 22.71
C TYR A 309 5.73 10.69 22.35
N PRO A 310 5.26 11.90 22.73
CA PRO A 310 6.03 13.12 22.56
C PRO A 310 7.14 13.19 23.63
N PHE A 311 8.38 13.33 23.16
CA PHE A 311 9.54 13.50 24.01
C PHE A 311 10.26 14.81 23.65
N GLY A 312 9.92 15.88 24.33
CA GLY A 312 10.41 17.22 23.99
C GLY A 312 9.96 17.65 22.60
N ASN A 313 10.93 17.91 21.71
CA ASN A 313 10.68 18.29 20.31
C ASN A 313 10.57 17.09 19.35
N VAL A 314 10.75 15.88 19.87
CA VAL A 314 10.71 14.66 19.08
C VAL A 314 9.46 13.86 19.45
N THR A 315 8.82 13.26 18.49
CA THR A 315 7.74 12.28 18.70
C THR A 315 8.25 10.91 18.31
N LEU A 316 8.18 9.95 19.23
CA LEU A 316 8.48 8.56 18.96
C LEU A 316 7.17 7.78 18.79
N GLY A 317 7.11 6.97 17.75
CA GLY A 317 5.96 6.11 17.47
C GLY A 317 6.38 4.66 17.28
N PHE A 318 5.54 3.74 17.78
CA PHE A 318 5.62 2.33 17.48
C PHE A 318 4.22 1.83 17.14
N ASP A 319 4.08 1.21 15.98
CA ASP A 319 2.82 0.62 15.52
C ASP A 319 3.05 -0.86 15.14
N TYR A 320 2.09 -1.69 15.51
CA TYR A 320 2.03 -3.09 15.15
C TYR A 320 0.75 -3.38 14.40
N ALA A 321 0.81 -4.20 13.36
CA ALA A 321 -0.37 -4.72 12.69
C ALA A 321 -0.25 -6.23 12.43
N TYR A 322 -1.38 -6.88 12.51
CA TYR A 322 -1.57 -8.29 12.29
C TYR A 322 -2.65 -8.50 11.23
N ARG A 323 -2.32 -9.25 10.19
CA ARG A 323 -3.22 -9.59 9.09
C ARG A 323 -3.37 -11.10 9.00
N ILE A 324 -4.62 -11.56 9.09
CA ILE A 324 -4.99 -12.97 8.95
C ILE A 324 -4.95 -13.33 7.46
N LEU A 325 -4.41 -14.50 7.15
CA LEU A 325 -4.49 -15.14 5.84
C LEU A 325 -5.55 -16.24 5.89
N ASN A 326 -6.48 -16.21 4.95
CA ASN A 326 -7.58 -17.19 4.84
C ASN A 326 -7.25 -18.20 3.73
N ASP A 327 -6.21 -18.99 3.90
CA ASP A 327 -5.91 -20.07 2.96
C ASP A 327 -5.88 -21.39 3.71
N GLU A 328 -6.67 -22.38 3.27
CA GLU A 328 -6.77 -23.71 3.90
C GLU A 328 -5.44 -24.49 3.87
N GLY A 329 -4.44 -24.04 3.11
CA GLY A 329 -3.11 -24.67 3.00
C GLY A 329 -2.00 -23.96 3.77
N PHE A 330 -2.22 -22.73 4.26
CA PHE A 330 -1.19 -21.92 4.91
C PHE A 330 -1.74 -21.26 6.18
N ASP A 331 -1.41 -21.82 7.33
CA ASP A 331 -1.55 -21.10 8.63
C ASP A 331 -0.53 -19.95 8.69
N ALA A 332 -0.56 -19.06 7.71
CA ALA A 332 0.37 -17.94 7.64
C ALA A 332 -0.32 -16.65 8.09
N THR A 333 0.43 -15.82 8.76
CA THR A 333 -0.01 -14.50 9.22
C THR A 333 1.02 -13.48 8.82
N ASN A 334 0.58 -12.31 8.38
CA ASN A 334 1.51 -11.22 8.16
C ASN A 334 1.57 -10.32 9.39
N GLN A 335 2.79 -10.04 9.83
CA GLN A 335 3.06 -9.16 10.94
C GLN A 335 3.87 -7.96 10.46
N PHE A 336 3.41 -6.78 10.86
CA PHE A 336 4.03 -5.50 10.50
C PHE A 336 4.48 -4.78 11.76
N PHE A 337 5.73 -4.34 11.75
CA PHE A 337 6.34 -3.55 12.80
C PHE A 337 6.79 -2.22 12.22
N THR A 338 6.38 -1.12 12.83
CA THR A 338 6.68 0.20 12.31
C THR A 338 7.19 1.10 13.42
N LEU A 339 8.34 1.73 13.18
CA LEU A 339 8.95 2.74 14.03
C LEU A 339 8.81 4.10 13.34
N LEU A 340 8.39 5.11 14.08
CA LEU A 340 8.24 6.49 13.62
C LEU A 340 9.04 7.44 14.51
N VAL A 341 9.73 8.36 13.88
CA VAL A 341 10.40 9.49 14.56
C VAL A 341 9.92 10.78 13.88
N GLY A 342 9.28 11.65 14.65
CA GLY A 342 8.87 12.98 14.22
C GLY A 342 9.73 14.06 14.91
N PHE A 343 10.12 15.12 14.21
CA PHE A 343 11.00 16.19 14.69
C PHE A 343 10.62 17.56 14.13
#